data_c72988c60e798f72a50e26e8ba24cc31
#
_entry.id   c72988c60e798f72a50e26e8ba24cc31
#
_cell.length_a   1.000
_cell.length_b   1.000
_cell.length_c   1.000
_cell.angle_alpha   90.00
_cell.angle_beta   90.00
_cell.angle_gamma   90.00
#
_symmetry.space_group_name_H-M   'P 1'
#
loop_
_entity.id
_entity.type
_entity.pdbx_description
1 polymer ?
#
loop_
_entity_poly.entity_id
_entity_poly.type
_entity_poly.pdbx_seq_one_letter_code
_entity_poly.pdbx_strand_id
1 'polypeptide(L)'
;MEGQNLDIYGHDPIPWSRASQQLAAQAREEGRGRTCWLATTDEDGSPHLAAVGAIWLDEKFYFTSGPRLRKSRNLAANPTCAVSVSLDDIDVVVEGTARKVTDKATLERIANVYASLGWPARASAGAITAEFSAPSAGRGPWDLYAVTPSAAVGVATREPFGATRWRFKRGG
;
A
#
# COMPACT_ATOMS: atom_id res chain seq x y z
N MET A 1 17.83 -0.09 -7.55
CA MET A 1 17.47 0.10 -6.14
C MET A 1 18.75 0.28 -5.37
N GLU A 2 18.80 1.24 -4.45
CA GLU A 2 19.93 1.51 -3.57
C GLU A 2 19.47 1.33 -2.13
N GLY A 3 20.24 0.56 -1.33
CA GLY A 3 19.96 0.32 0.09
C GLY A 3 20.96 1.06 0.96
N GLN A 4 20.46 1.83 1.94
CA GLN A 4 21.25 2.49 2.97
C GLN A 4 21.04 1.77 4.30
N ASN A 5 22.10 1.25 4.89
CA ASN A 5 22.04 0.70 6.24
C ASN A 5 21.74 1.79 7.26
N LEU A 6 20.73 1.59 8.10
CA LEU A 6 20.36 2.48 9.21
C LEU A 6 20.72 1.87 10.58
N ASP A 7 21.18 0.61 10.59
CA ASP A 7 21.54 -0.08 11.82
C ASP A 7 22.82 0.50 12.43
N ILE A 8 22.83 0.72 13.74
CA ILE A 8 23.95 1.25 14.53
C ILE A 8 24.66 0.19 15.38
N TYR A 9 24.15 -1.04 15.39
CA TYR A 9 24.68 -2.15 16.21
C TYR A 9 25.54 -3.12 15.42
N GLY A 10 25.76 -2.87 14.14
CA GLY A 10 26.64 -3.66 13.29
C GLY A 10 25.95 -4.81 12.54
N HIS A 11 24.60 -4.81 12.47
CA HIS A 11 23.89 -5.76 11.62
C HIS A 11 24.03 -5.37 10.13
N ASP A 12 23.98 -6.37 9.28
CA ASP A 12 24.01 -6.19 7.84
C ASP A 12 22.76 -5.49 7.30
N PRO A 13 22.85 -4.77 6.17
CA PRO A 13 21.70 -4.20 5.51
C PRO A 13 20.67 -5.28 5.13
N ILE A 14 19.40 -5.05 5.43
CA ILE A 14 18.32 -5.95 5.04
C ILE A 14 18.14 -5.89 3.53
N PRO A 15 18.15 -7.01 2.79
CA PRO A 15 17.85 -7.02 1.37
C PRO A 15 16.36 -6.71 1.14
N TRP A 16 16.04 -5.89 0.12
CA TRP A 16 14.64 -5.57 -0.22
C TRP A 16 13.78 -6.81 -0.47
N SER A 17 14.37 -7.88 -0.98
CA SER A 17 13.68 -9.14 -1.22
C SER A 17 13.00 -9.72 0.01
N ARG A 18 13.54 -9.49 1.24
CA ARG A 18 12.92 -9.92 2.50
C ARG A 18 11.55 -9.29 2.73
N ALA A 19 11.41 -8.00 2.40
CA ALA A 19 10.15 -7.28 2.50
C ALA A 19 9.23 -7.57 1.30
N SER A 20 9.77 -7.47 0.06
CA SER A 20 8.95 -7.56 -1.16
C SER A 20 8.32 -8.93 -1.36
N GLN A 21 8.99 -10.01 -0.97
CA GLN A 21 8.43 -11.37 -1.03
C GLN A 21 7.24 -11.52 -0.07
N GLN A 22 7.34 -11.01 1.14
CA GLN A 22 6.25 -11.05 2.12
C GLN A 22 5.08 -10.15 1.71
N LEU A 23 5.37 -8.95 1.17
CA LEU A 23 4.34 -8.08 0.59
C LEU A 23 3.60 -8.77 -0.57
N ALA A 24 4.33 -9.43 -1.46
CA ALA A 24 3.73 -10.15 -2.58
C ALA A 24 2.92 -11.39 -2.15
N ALA A 25 3.31 -12.06 -1.06
CA ALA A 25 2.58 -13.19 -0.51
C ALA A 25 1.17 -12.78 -0.02
N GLN A 26 1.02 -11.59 0.56
CA GLN A 26 -0.28 -11.09 1.02
C GLN A 26 -1.32 -10.93 -0.11
N ALA A 27 -0.87 -10.66 -1.34
CA ALA A 27 -1.75 -10.54 -2.50
C ALA A 27 -2.14 -11.90 -3.13
N ARG A 28 -1.66 -13.01 -2.58
CA ARG A 28 -1.86 -14.36 -3.16
C ARG A 28 -2.60 -15.31 -2.25
N GLU A 29 -2.69 -15.02 -0.95
CA GLU A 29 -3.23 -15.95 0.04
C GLU A 29 -4.47 -15.36 0.71
N GLU A 30 -5.62 -16.01 0.51
CA GLU A 30 -6.86 -15.69 1.18
C GLU A 30 -6.69 -15.76 2.71
N GLY A 31 -7.26 -14.79 3.43
CA GLY A 31 -7.16 -14.71 4.89
C GLY A 31 -5.83 -14.19 5.44
N ARG A 32 -4.82 -13.94 4.60
CA ARG A 32 -3.55 -13.30 5.00
C ARG A 32 -3.52 -11.78 4.82
N GLY A 33 -4.61 -11.18 4.41
CA GLY A 33 -4.71 -9.71 4.28
C GLY A 33 -4.39 -9.03 5.61
N ARG A 34 -3.29 -8.28 5.66
CA ARG A 34 -2.92 -7.47 6.82
C ARG A 34 -3.49 -6.07 6.66
N THR A 35 -3.88 -5.47 7.78
CA THR A 35 -4.23 -4.06 7.78
C THR A 35 -3.00 -3.24 7.41
N CYS A 36 -3.11 -2.47 6.34
CA CYS A 36 -2.14 -1.45 6.00
C CYS A 36 -2.61 -0.11 6.53
N TRP A 37 -1.66 0.72 7.00
CA TRP A 37 -1.95 2.07 7.47
C TRP A 37 -1.47 3.08 6.45
N LEU A 38 -2.41 3.82 5.88
CA LEU A 38 -2.15 4.89 4.92
C LEU A 38 -2.04 6.22 5.65
N ALA A 39 -0.88 6.85 5.58
CA ALA A 39 -0.63 8.22 6.02
C ALA A 39 -0.82 9.18 4.85
N THR A 40 -1.60 10.22 5.06
CA THR A 40 -1.82 11.36 4.15
C THR A 40 -1.72 12.65 4.93
N THR A 41 -1.65 13.79 4.24
CA THR A 41 -1.54 15.12 4.86
C THR A 41 -2.76 15.94 4.51
N ASP A 42 -3.39 16.56 5.51
CA ASP A 42 -4.45 17.52 5.31
C ASP A 42 -3.93 18.85 4.72
N GLU A 43 -4.83 19.71 4.31
CA GLU A 43 -4.50 21.03 3.74
C GLU A 43 -3.72 21.92 4.73
N ASP A 44 -3.96 21.77 6.03
CA ASP A 44 -3.26 22.49 7.10
C ASP A 44 -1.91 21.85 7.48
N GLY A 45 -1.48 20.79 6.80
CA GLY A 45 -0.27 20.06 7.09
C GLY A 45 -0.41 18.97 8.16
N SER A 46 -1.58 18.83 8.79
CA SER A 46 -1.81 17.81 9.82
C SER A 46 -1.76 16.40 9.24
N PRO A 47 -1.08 15.45 9.91
CA PRO A 47 -1.05 14.07 9.45
C PRO A 47 -2.41 13.39 9.67
N HIS A 48 -2.81 12.57 8.72
CA HIS A 48 -4.00 11.72 8.81
C HIS A 48 -3.63 10.28 8.53
N LEU A 49 -3.91 9.40 9.47
CA LEU A 49 -3.67 7.95 9.36
C LEU A 49 -5.00 7.20 9.25
N ALA A 50 -5.11 6.31 8.29
CA ALA A 50 -6.30 5.51 8.07
C ALA A 50 -5.95 4.06 7.71
N ALA A 51 -6.69 3.11 8.27
CA ALA A 51 -6.61 1.72 7.87
C ALA A 51 -7.16 1.54 6.43
N VAL A 52 -6.45 0.78 5.62
CA VAL A 52 -6.85 0.42 4.26
C VAL A 52 -6.55 -1.06 3.97
N GLY A 53 -7.40 -1.69 3.18
CA GLY A 53 -7.14 -3.01 2.61
C GLY A 53 -6.27 -2.86 1.37
N ALA A 54 -4.96 -2.67 1.55
CA ALA A 54 -4.04 -2.51 0.42
C ALA A 54 -3.42 -3.86 0.03
N ILE A 55 -3.18 -4.03 -1.26
CA ILE A 55 -2.44 -5.16 -1.84
C ILE A 55 -1.17 -4.66 -2.53
N TRP A 56 -0.09 -5.44 -2.43
CA TRP A 56 1.16 -5.19 -3.12
C TRP A 56 1.23 -6.03 -4.38
N LEU A 57 1.27 -5.38 -5.55
CA LEU A 57 1.36 -6.03 -6.85
C LEU A 57 2.17 -5.15 -7.80
N ASP A 58 3.04 -5.77 -8.62
CA ASP A 58 3.89 -5.06 -9.60
C ASP A 58 4.64 -3.86 -8.98
N GLU A 59 5.25 -4.08 -7.83
CA GLU A 59 6.00 -3.08 -7.07
C GLU A 59 5.20 -1.81 -6.72
N LYS A 60 3.88 -1.92 -6.55
CA LYS A 60 2.97 -0.85 -6.12
C LYS A 60 2.00 -1.36 -5.07
N PHE A 61 1.58 -0.46 -4.17
CA PHE A 61 0.38 -0.71 -3.39
C PHE A 61 -0.86 -0.26 -4.15
N TYR A 62 -1.91 -1.08 -4.09
CA TYR A 62 -3.23 -0.73 -4.57
C TYR A 62 -4.21 -0.75 -3.40
N PHE A 63 -5.06 0.27 -3.28
CA PHE A 63 -6.12 0.32 -2.29
C PHE A 63 -7.35 1.04 -2.83
N THR A 64 -8.51 0.78 -2.21
CA THR A 64 -9.76 1.45 -2.57
C THR A 64 -10.14 2.49 -1.54
N SER A 65 -10.78 3.56 -1.98
CA SER A 65 -11.29 4.62 -1.11
C SER A 65 -12.49 5.31 -1.71
N GLY A 66 -13.49 5.60 -0.89
CA GLY A 66 -14.64 6.41 -1.32
C GLY A 66 -14.20 7.84 -1.65
N PRO A 67 -14.71 8.46 -2.72
CA PRO A 67 -14.22 9.76 -3.22
C PRO A 67 -14.42 10.91 -2.22
N ARG A 68 -15.37 10.79 -1.29
CA ARG A 68 -15.66 11.80 -0.26
C ARG A 68 -14.94 11.59 1.07
N LEU A 69 -14.15 10.51 1.21
CA LEU A 69 -13.41 10.26 2.44
C LEU A 69 -12.22 11.22 2.58
N ARG A 70 -11.83 11.51 3.83
CA ARG A 70 -10.74 12.44 4.16
C ARG A 70 -9.46 12.10 3.40
N LYS A 71 -9.03 10.83 3.43
CA LYS A 71 -7.84 10.37 2.70
C LYS A 71 -7.91 10.62 1.19
N SER A 72 -9.09 10.50 0.57
CA SER A 72 -9.24 10.76 -0.87
C SER A 72 -9.13 12.24 -1.19
N ARG A 73 -9.70 13.12 -0.34
CA ARG A 73 -9.54 14.57 -0.49
C ARG A 73 -8.08 14.99 -0.30
N ASN A 74 -7.42 14.44 0.73
CA ASN A 74 -6.00 14.69 0.99
C ASN A 74 -5.15 14.33 -0.21
N LEU A 75 -5.34 13.14 -0.79
CA LEU A 75 -4.59 12.67 -1.95
C LEU A 75 -4.89 13.46 -3.23
N ALA A 76 -6.07 14.05 -3.35
CA ALA A 76 -6.39 14.95 -4.47
C ALA A 76 -5.62 16.28 -4.37
N ALA A 77 -5.43 16.81 -3.16
CA ALA A 77 -4.67 18.03 -2.89
C ALA A 77 -3.15 17.77 -2.87
N ASN A 78 -2.73 16.70 -2.18
CA ASN A 78 -1.32 16.29 -2.07
C ASN A 78 -1.21 14.77 -2.23
N PRO A 79 -0.73 14.28 -3.39
CA PRO A 79 -0.65 12.84 -3.66
C PRO A 79 0.46 12.12 -2.90
N THR A 80 1.33 12.84 -2.17
CA THR A 80 2.40 12.22 -1.36
C THR A 80 1.78 11.49 -0.18
N CYS A 81 2.22 10.26 0.04
CA CYS A 81 1.70 9.41 1.10
C CYS A 81 2.73 8.38 1.56
N ALA A 82 2.41 7.71 2.65
CA ALA A 82 3.14 6.52 3.08
C ALA A 82 2.15 5.40 3.43
N VAL A 83 2.56 4.16 3.14
CA VAL A 83 1.83 2.95 3.53
C VAL A 83 2.70 2.15 4.47
N SER A 84 2.20 1.88 5.68
CA SER A 84 2.88 1.05 6.68
C SER A 84 2.17 -0.29 6.85
N VAL A 85 2.94 -1.34 7.03
CA VAL A 85 2.44 -2.69 7.29
C VAL A 85 3.44 -3.50 8.13
N SER A 86 2.93 -4.24 9.11
CA SER A 86 3.71 -5.23 9.85
C SER A 86 3.64 -6.57 9.12
N LEU A 87 4.80 -7.09 8.73
CA LEU A 87 4.98 -8.37 8.07
C LEU A 87 5.36 -9.46 9.09
N ASP A 88 5.74 -10.64 8.63
CA ASP A 88 6.01 -11.77 9.55
C ASP A 88 7.23 -11.53 10.45
N ASP A 89 8.27 -10.88 9.90
CA ASP A 89 9.55 -10.66 10.58
C ASP A 89 10.18 -9.29 10.33
N ILE A 90 9.41 -8.37 9.69
CA ILE A 90 9.86 -7.03 9.37
C ILE A 90 8.67 -6.06 9.30
N ASP A 91 8.79 -4.91 9.92
CA ASP A 91 7.88 -3.79 9.73
C ASP A 91 8.38 -2.92 8.57
N VAL A 92 7.47 -2.53 7.69
CA VAL A 92 7.81 -1.77 6.48
C VAL A 92 6.95 -0.52 6.36
N VAL A 93 7.59 0.60 6.04
CA VAL A 93 6.93 1.82 5.59
C VAL A 93 7.37 2.11 4.16
N VAL A 94 6.43 2.23 3.25
CA VAL A 94 6.68 2.60 1.86
C VAL A 94 6.18 4.02 1.61
N GLU A 95 7.09 4.92 1.31
CA GLU A 95 6.82 6.31 0.92
C GLU A 95 6.62 6.38 -0.59
N GLY A 96 5.66 7.17 -1.05
CA GLY A 96 5.39 7.26 -2.49
C GLY A 96 4.35 8.29 -2.86
N THR A 97 3.87 8.15 -4.09
CA THR A 97 2.83 9.02 -4.66
C THR A 97 1.63 8.18 -5.05
N ALA A 98 0.47 8.48 -4.47
CA ALA A 98 -0.80 7.85 -4.81
C ALA A 98 -1.46 8.55 -5.99
N ARG A 99 -1.94 7.77 -6.96
CA ARG A 99 -2.75 8.27 -8.07
C ARG A 99 -3.96 7.39 -8.30
N LYS A 100 -5.06 8.02 -8.65
CA LYS A 100 -6.29 7.31 -9.03
C LYS A 100 -6.04 6.53 -10.32
N VAL A 101 -6.43 5.26 -10.31
CA VAL A 101 -6.38 4.38 -11.48
C VAL A 101 -7.67 4.56 -12.28
N THR A 102 -7.54 4.87 -13.56
CA THR A 102 -8.68 5.07 -14.48
C THR A 102 -8.67 4.08 -15.64
N ASP A 103 -7.57 3.39 -15.84
CA ASP A 103 -7.42 2.42 -16.91
C ASP A 103 -8.18 1.13 -16.59
N LYS A 104 -9.03 0.72 -17.55
CA LYS A 104 -9.96 -0.40 -17.39
C LYS A 104 -9.24 -1.72 -17.11
N ALA A 105 -8.13 -1.99 -17.79
CA ALA A 105 -7.41 -3.27 -17.66
C ALA A 105 -6.83 -3.43 -16.25
N THR A 106 -6.25 -2.35 -15.69
CA THR A 106 -5.75 -2.35 -14.31
C THR A 106 -6.89 -2.48 -13.30
N LEU A 107 -8.01 -1.77 -13.50
CA LEU A 107 -9.19 -1.88 -12.63
C LEU A 107 -9.72 -3.32 -12.59
N GLU A 108 -9.89 -3.97 -13.74
CA GLU A 108 -10.37 -5.36 -13.83
C GLU A 108 -9.37 -6.32 -13.18
N ARG A 109 -8.08 -6.17 -13.45
CA ARG A 109 -7.03 -7.00 -12.87
C ARG A 109 -6.99 -6.90 -11.34
N ILE A 110 -7.02 -5.70 -10.79
CA ILE A 110 -6.98 -5.50 -9.33
C ILE A 110 -8.28 -5.98 -8.67
N ALA A 111 -9.44 -5.75 -9.30
CA ALA A 111 -10.71 -6.29 -8.81
C ALA A 111 -10.67 -7.83 -8.72
N ASN A 112 -10.12 -8.50 -9.72
CA ASN A 112 -9.97 -9.96 -9.72
C ASN A 112 -9.03 -10.44 -8.59
N VAL A 113 -7.95 -9.71 -8.30
CA VAL A 113 -7.09 -10.04 -7.16
C VAL A 113 -7.84 -9.89 -5.84
N TYR A 114 -8.60 -8.80 -5.64
CA TYR A 114 -9.43 -8.66 -4.44
C TYR A 114 -10.48 -9.77 -4.32
N ALA A 115 -11.10 -10.17 -5.44
CA ALA A 115 -12.08 -11.25 -5.46
C ALA A 115 -11.44 -12.59 -5.05
N SER A 116 -10.23 -12.89 -5.52
CA SER A 116 -9.49 -14.10 -5.14
C SER A 116 -9.03 -14.10 -3.67
N LEU A 117 -9.00 -12.93 -3.03
CA LEU A 117 -8.70 -12.77 -1.60
C LEU A 117 -9.97 -12.73 -0.72
N GLY A 118 -11.14 -13.05 -1.27
CA GLY A 118 -12.40 -13.15 -0.52
C GLY A 118 -13.24 -11.87 -0.48
N TRP A 119 -12.80 -10.76 -1.10
CA TRP A 119 -13.64 -9.57 -1.27
C TRP A 119 -14.20 -9.52 -2.69
N PRO A 120 -15.51 -9.70 -2.92
CA PRO A 120 -16.12 -9.89 -4.25
C PRO A 120 -16.14 -8.59 -5.07
N ALA A 121 -14.97 -7.99 -5.25
CA ALA A 121 -14.78 -6.75 -5.97
C ALA A 121 -14.99 -6.94 -7.48
N ARG A 122 -15.55 -5.93 -8.12
CA ARG A 122 -15.76 -5.85 -9.58
C ARG A 122 -15.41 -4.46 -10.09
N ALA A 123 -14.81 -4.38 -11.25
CA ALA A 123 -14.63 -3.11 -11.95
C ALA A 123 -15.92 -2.69 -12.64
N SER A 124 -16.37 -1.47 -12.41
CA SER A 124 -17.57 -0.91 -13.02
C SER A 124 -17.45 0.60 -13.18
N ALA A 125 -17.72 1.13 -14.37
CA ALA A 125 -17.75 2.57 -14.66
C ALA A 125 -16.51 3.34 -14.16
N GLY A 126 -15.32 2.76 -14.28
CA GLY A 126 -14.06 3.42 -13.87
C GLY A 126 -13.77 3.38 -12.37
N ALA A 127 -14.48 2.55 -11.62
CA ALA A 127 -14.36 2.39 -10.17
C ALA A 127 -14.45 0.91 -9.77
N ILE A 128 -14.26 0.64 -8.49
CA ILE A 128 -14.46 -0.69 -7.87
C ILE A 128 -15.81 -0.70 -7.15
N THR A 129 -16.55 -1.78 -7.31
CA THR A 129 -17.81 -2.07 -6.61
C THR A 129 -17.75 -3.46 -5.96
N ALA A 130 -18.50 -3.67 -4.89
CA ALA A 130 -18.66 -4.97 -4.24
C ALA A 130 -19.98 -4.99 -3.45
N GLU A 131 -20.45 -6.19 -3.08
CA GLU A 131 -21.67 -6.39 -2.30
C GLU A 131 -21.52 -5.89 -0.85
N PHE A 132 -20.29 -5.91 -0.32
CA PHE A 132 -19.96 -5.42 1.02
C PHE A 132 -18.59 -4.72 1.04
N SER A 133 -18.33 -4.01 2.13
CA SER A 133 -17.06 -3.33 2.38
C SER A 133 -16.73 -3.31 3.87
N ALA A 134 -15.53 -2.86 4.22
CA ALA A 134 -15.21 -2.54 5.61
C ALA A 134 -16.20 -1.49 6.15
N PRO A 135 -16.63 -1.59 7.44
CA PRO A 135 -17.63 -0.68 8.02
C PRO A 135 -17.29 0.81 7.84
N SER A 136 -16.01 1.16 7.88
CA SER A 136 -15.52 2.54 7.73
C SER A 136 -15.35 3.01 6.27
N ALA A 137 -15.50 2.13 5.29
CA ALA A 137 -15.30 2.45 3.88
C ALA A 137 -16.52 3.10 3.22
N GLY A 138 -17.69 3.00 3.86
CA GLY A 138 -18.97 3.45 3.29
C GLY A 138 -19.41 2.58 2.11
N ARG A 139 -20.49 2.99 1.46
CA ARG A 139 -21.00 2.30 0.26
C ARG A 139 -20.18 2.69 -0.97
N GLY A 140 -19.98 1.72 -1.87
CA GLY A 140 -19.39 1.97 -3.19
C GLY A 140 -20.21 2.91 -4.08
N PRO A 141 -19.70 3.27 -5.25
CA PRO A 141 -18.42 2.82 -5.80
C PRO A 141 -17.22 3.47 -5.12
N TRP A 142 -16.06 2.78 -5.16
CA TRP A 142 -14.79 3.27 -4.61
C TRP A 142 -13.78 3.52 -5.73
N ASP A 143 -13.05 4.61 -5.60
CA ASP A 143 -11.88 4.85 -6.44
C ASP A 143 -10.76 3.86 -6.10
N LEU A 144 -10.09 3.33 -7.12
CA LEU A 144 -8.84 2.58 -6.94
C LEU A 144 -7.66 3.55 -7.01
N TYR A 145 -6.75 3.44 -6.06
CA TYR A 145 -5.49 4.17 -6.02
C TYR A 145 -4.32 3.23 -6.19
N ALA A 146 -3.30 3.69 -6.92
CA ALA A 146 -1.99 3.05 -7.02
C ALA A 146 -0.95 3.96 -6.35
N VAL A 147 -0.20 3.42 -5.39
CA VAL A 147 0.96 4.10 -4.78
C VAL A 147 2.22 3.64 -5.48
N THR A 148 2.87 4.54 -6.18
CA THR A 148 4.19 4.31 -6.78
C THR A 148 5.26 4.64 -5.75
N PRO A 149 6.09 3.68 -5.32
CA PRO A 149 7.12 3.90 -4.31
C PRO A 149 8.22 4.85 -4.77
N SER A 150 8.71 5.67 -3.86
CA SER A 150 9.95 6.46 -4.01
C SER A 150 11.03 6.01 -3.04
N ALA A 151 10.64 5.61 -1.83
CA ALA A 151 11.51 5.05 -0.83
C ALA A 151 10.74 4.05 0.06
N ALA A 152 11.47 3.21 0.76
CA ALA A 152 10.91 2.41 1.84
C ALA A 152 11.91 2.33 3.00
N VAL A 153 11.40 2.10 4.20
CA VAL A 153 12.19 1.78 5.39
C VAL A 153 11.66 0.48 5.96
N GLY A 154 12.56 -0.43 6.28
CA GLY A 154 12.23 -1.67 6.97
C GLY A 154 13.05 -1.82 8.24
N VAL A 155 12.39 -2.31 9.28
CA VAL A 155 13.01 -2.66 10.56
C VAL A 155 12.67 -4.11 10.86
N ALA A 156 13.68 -4.97 10.97
CA ALA A 156 13.47 -6.38 11.27
C ALA A 156 12.95 -6.54 12.71
N THR A 157 11.87 -7.28 12.87
CA THR A 157 11.26 -7.61 14.16
C THR A 157 11.70 -8.98 14.70
N ARG A 158 12.43 -9.75 13.88
CA ARG A 158 13.05 -11.04 14.22
C ARG A 158 14.44 -11.14 13.58
N GLU A 159 15.25 -12.04 14.10
CA GLU A 159 16.57 -12.33 13.51
C GLU A 159 16.49 -12.82 12.04
N PRO A 160 17.46 -12.42 11.22
CA PRO A 160 18.52 -11.46 11.51
C PRO A 160 17.96 -10.03 11.64
N PHE A 161 18.37 -9.34 12.73
CA PHE A 161 17.94 -7.95 12.98
C PHE A 161 18.61 -6.98 12.00
N GLY A 162 18.15 -5.75 11.97
CA GLY A 162 18.67 -4.67 11.14
C GLY A 162 17.60 -3.65 10.81
N ALA A 163 18.04 -2.54 10.22
CA ALA A 163 17.18 -1.50 9.69
C ALA A 163 17.78 -0.97 8.39
N THR A 164 16.97 -0.83 7.36
CA THR A 164 17.43 -0.40 6.04
C THR A 164 16.44 0.54 5.38
N ARG A 165 16.96 1.59 4.76
CA ARG A 165 16.21 2.43 3.83
C ARG A 165 16.54 2.02 2.40
N TRP A 166 15.54 1.80 1.58
CA TRP A 166 15.68 1.56 0.14
C TRP A 166 15.16 2.75 -0.64
N ARG A 167 15.87 3.12 -1.71
CA ARG A 167 15.43 4.12 -2.67
C ARG A 167 15.09 3.44 -4.00
N PHE A 168 13.88 3.68 -4.49
CA PHE A 168 13.44 3.18 -5.77
C PHE A 168 13.88 4.16 -6.87
N LYS A 169 14.42 3.66 -7.97
CA LYS A 169 14.69 4.50 -9.14
C LYS A 169 13.35 4.98 -9.68
N ARG A 170 13.23 6.27 -9.93
CA ARG A 170 12.08 6.80 -10.68
C ARG A 170 12.12 6.13 -12.05
N GLY A 171 11.09 5.40 -12.42
CA GLY A 171 10.90 4.95 -13.79
C GLY A 171 10.81 6.21 -14.67
N GLY A 172 11.66 6.25 -15.70
CA GLY A 172 11.60 7.30 -16.70
C GLY A 172 10.33 7.21 -17.52
#